data_5a94b84ccb2e0540d29286c5930866c2
#
_entry.id   5a94b84ccb2e0540d29286c5930866c2
#
_cell.length_a   1.000
_cell.length_b   1.000
_cell.length_c   1.000
_cell.angle_alpha   90.00
_cell.angle_beta   90.00
_cell.angle_gamma   90.00
#
_symmetry.space_group_name_H-M   'P 1'
#
loop_
_entity.id
_entity.type
_entity.pdbx_description
1 polymer ?
#
loop_
_entity_poly.entity_id
_entity_poly.type
_entity_poly.pdbx_seq_one_letter_code
_entity_poly.pdbx_strand_id
1 'polypeptide(L)'
;MNIANRLRKIDKTSTVFTISDIKTVLGINDSKSIYNALSYALNTKELYKISNGIYSYDQSYSRKEFGNKYRTPSYISLYTVLQEEGVVFQPYSSISVITNRSEKADIDGQEYIYRKIKDRILLNPLGINEKNGVNIATLERAICDKLYLDGLEYFDNTKNINWDLMIQLNSEVYSNNLNISKFISVYKK
;
A
#
# COMPACT_ATOMS: atom_id res chain seq x y z
N MET A 1 -8.73 6.18 -30.31
CA MET A 1 -9.64 5.99 -29.14
C MET A 1 -8.85 6.43 -27.91
N ASN A 2 -9.30 7.47 -27.19
CA ASN A 2 -8.57 8.02 -26.06
C ASN A 2 -8.73 7.13 -24.82
N ILE A 3 -7.63 6.44 -24.43
CA ILE A 3 -7.60 5.50 -23.29
C ILE A 3 -7.85 6.26 -21.98
N ALA A 4 -7.20 7.40 -21.79
CA ALA A 4 -7.32 8.20 -20.58
C ALA A 4 -8.78 8.63 -20.32
N ASN A 5 -9.50 9.03 -21.36
CA ASN A 5 -10.91 9.40 -21.23
C ASN A 5 -11.80 8.20 -20.85
N ARG A 6 -11.50 7.00 -21.34
CA ARG A 6 -12.24 5.80 -20.94
C ARG A 6 -11.97 5.41 -19.50
N LEU A 7 -10.71 5.46 -19.08
CA LEU A 7 -10.32 5.20 -17.69
C LEU A 7 -11.05 6.17 -16.73
N ARG A 8 -11.02 7.47 -17.02
CA ARG A 8 -11.70 8.49 -16.19
C ARG A 8 -13.22 8.32 -16.10
N LYS A 9 -13.86 7.75 -17.13
CA LYS A 9 -15.32 7.49 -17.11
C LYS A 9 -15.69 6.32 -16.21
N ILE A 10 -14.82 5.31 -16.11
CA ILE A 10 -15.08 4.06 -15.38
C ILE A 10 -14.59 4.17 -13.95
N ASP A 11 -13.37 4.68 -13.74
CA ASP A 11 -12.78 4.88 -12.45
C ASP A 11 -12.32 6.35 -12.28
N LYS A 12 -13.06 7.07 -11.43
CA LYS A 12 -12.81 8.51 -11.16
C LYS A 12 -11.81 8.73 -10.03
N THR A 13 -11.45 7.70 -9.30
CA THR A 13 -10.66 7.79 -8.07
C THR A 13 -9.22 7.34 -8.26
N SER A 14 -8.99 6.34 -9.11
CA SER A 14 -7.64 5.82 -9.37
C SER A 14 -6.81 6.77 -10.22
N THR A 15 -5.56 6.92 -9.83
CA THR A 15 -4.55 7.68 -10.57
C THR A 15 -3.50 6.77 -11.21
N VAL A 16 -3.43 5.51 -10.79
CA VAL A 16 -2.47 4.50 -11.24
C VAL A 16 -3.22 3.31 -11.84
N PHE A 17 -2.75 2.80 -12.97
CA PHE A 17 -3.39 1.72 -13.72
C PHE A 17 -2.39 0.65 -14.12
N THR A 18 -2.71 -0.60 -13.82
CA THR A 18 -1.98 -1.75 -14.34
C THR A 18 -2.43 -2.10 -15.76
N ILE A 19 -1.65 -2.92 -16.48
CA ILE A 19 -2.10 -3.47 -17.77
C ILE A 19 -3.45 -4.21 -17.62
N SER A 20 -3.67 -4.90 -16.50
CA SER A 20 -4.91 -5.61 -16.22
C SER A 20 -6.10 -4.66 -16.14
N ASP A 21 -5.94 -3.54 -15.41
CA ASP A 21 -6.97 -2.51 -15.28
C ASP A 21 -7.33 -1.95 -16.67
N ILE A 22 -6.31 -1.62 -17.47
CA ILE A 22 -6.48 -1.07 -18.81
C ILE A 22 -7.16 -2.08 -19.75
N LYS A 23 -6.76 -3.35 -19.71
CA LYS A 23 -7.41 -4.43 -20.47
C LYS A 23 -8.90 -4.52 -20.16
N THR A 24 -9.24 -4.53 -18.88
CA THR A 24 -10.63 -4.60 -18.41
C THR A 24 -11.45 -3.41 -18.92
N VAL A 25 -10.93 -2.20 -18.78
CA VAL A 25 -11.60 -0.97 -19.21
C VAL A 25 -11.79 -0.90 -20.75
N LEU A 26 -10.81 -1.39 -21.49
CA LEU A 26 -10.88 -1.39 -22.95
C LEU A 26 -11.67 -2.57 -23.54
N GLY A 27 -11.88 -3.64 -22.75
CA GLY A 27 -12.45 -4.89 -23.24
C GLY A 27 -11.51 -5.61 -24.23
N ILE A 28 -10.20 -5.42 -24.12
CA ILE A 28 -9.20 -6.00 -25.02
C ILE A 28 -8.50 -7.16 -24.31
N ASN A 29 -8.67 -8.36 -24.83
CA ASN A 29 -8.00 -9.57 -24.30
C ASN A 29 -6.71 -9.92 -25.05
N ASP A 30 -6.59 -9.50 -26.31
CA ASP A 30 -5.42 -9.76 -27.12
C ASP A 30 -4.22 -8.91 -26.70
N SER A 31 -3.09 -9.59 -26.47
CA SER A 31 -1.87 -8.92 -25.98
C SER A 31 -1.28 -7.94 -27.01
N LYS A 32 -1.31 -8.27 -28.30
CA LYS A 32 -0.76 -7.39 -29.34
C LYS A 32 -1.56 -6.09 -29.44
N SER A 33 -2.88 -6.19 -29.42
CA SER A 33 -3.78 -5.03 -29.49
C SER A 33 -3.62 -4.11 -28.26
N ILE A 34 -3.45 -4.67 -27.05
CA ILE A 34 -3.25 -3.84 -25.86
C ILE A 34 -1.91 -3.10 -25.90
N TYR A 35 -0.81 -3.77 -26.32
CA TYR A 35 0.48 -3.11 -26.43
C TYR A 35 0.50 -2.02 -27.50
N ASN A 36 -0.16 -2.22 -28.64
CA ASN A 36 -0.32 -1.19 -29.66
C ASN A 36 -1.09 0.03 -29.13
N ALA A 37 -2.19 -0.22 -28.42
CA ALA A 37 -3.00 0.84 -27.81
C ALA A 37 -2.22 1.62 -26.75
N LEU A 38 -1.45 0.94 -25.90
CA LEU A 38 -0.57 1.56 -24.90
C LEU A 38 0.55 2.37 -25.56
N SER A 39 1.20 1.83 -26.58
CA SER A 39 2.25 2.55 -27.33
C SER A 39 1.69 3.84 -27.95
N TYR A 40 0.52 3.79 -28.53
CA TYR A 40 -0.14 5.00 -29.04
C TYR A 40 -0.43 6.01 -27.93
N ALA A 41 -1.01 5.58 -26.80
CA ALA A 41 -1.33 6.45 -25.68
C ALA A 41 -0.09 7.11 -25.04
N LEU A 42 1.04 6.41 -25.00
CA LEU A 42 2.30 6.96 -24.54
C LEU A 42 2.87 7.99 -25.52
N ASN A 43 2.84 7.69 -26.83
CA ASN A 43 3.34 8.61 -27.88
C ASN A 43 2.50 9.88 -27.97
N THR A 44 1.19 9.79 -27.72
CA THR A 44 0.25 10.94 -27.70
C THR A 44 0.19 11.63 -26.34
N LYS A 45 0.98 11.17 -25.35
CA LYS A 45 0.98 11.69 -23.97
C LYS A 45 -0.39 11.62 -23.27
N GLU A 46 -1.24 10.69 -23.70
CA GLU A 46 -2.50 10.39 -22.99
C GLU A 46 -2.25 9.65 -21.69
N LEU A 47 -1.17 8.87 -21.62
CA LEU A 47 -0.71 8.17 -20.42
C LEU A 47 0.78 8.43 -20.19
N TYR A 48 1.18 8.33 -18.92
CA TYR A 48 2.56 8.32 -18.46
C TYR A 48 2.91 6.91 -17.97
N LYS A 49 4.08 6.40 -18.36
CA LYS A 49 4.59 5.11 -17.90
C LYS A 49 5.40 5.30 -16.63
N ILE A 50 4.88 4.84 -15.49
CA ILE A 50 5.60 4.90 -14.21
C ILE A 50 6.67 3.80 -14.13
N SER A 51 6.27 2.57 -14.45
CA SER A 51 7.17 1.40 -14.46
C SER A 51 6.65 0.35 -15.45
N ASN A 52 7.30 -0.81 -15.52
CA ASN A 52 6.84 -1.87 -16.42
C ASN A 52 5.45 -2.36 -16.05
N GLY A 53 4.50 -2.13 -16.96
CA GLY A 53 3.12 -2.56 -16.82
C GLY A 53 2.26 -1.68 -15.91
N ILE A 54 2.77 -0.53 -15.45
CA ILE A 54 2.05 0.41 -14.58
C ILE A 54 2.11 1.81 -15.19
N TYR A 55 0.96 2.44 -15.26
CA TYR A 55 0.73 3.70 -15.95
C TYR A 55 -0.09 4.65 -15.09
N SER A 56 -0.04 5.93 -15.40
CA SER A 56 -0.88 7.00 -14.85
C SER A 56 -1.30 7.96 -15.95
N TYR A 57 -2.14 8.95 -15.61
CA TYR A 57 -2.44 10.03 -16.55
C TYR A 57 -1.24 10.96 -16.77
N ASP A 58 -0.51 11.26 -15.69
CA ASP A 58 0.63 12.16 -15.66
C ASP A 58 1.55 11.82 -14.46
N GLN A 59 2.50 12.69 -14.15
CA GLN A 59 3.45 12.49 -13.04
C GLN A 59 2.89 12.82 -11.66
N SER A 60 1.67 13.37 -11.56
CA SER A 60 1.04 13.75 -10.28
C SER A 60 0.19 12.64 -9.65
N TYR A 61 0.46 11.38 -9.98
CA TYR A 61 -0.24 10.22 -9.46
C TYR A 61 0.01 9.98 -7.96
N SER A 62 -0.91 9.25 -7.31
CA SER A 62 -0.78 8.84 -5.92
C SER A 62 0.38 7.86 -5.72
N ARG A 63 1.41 8.30 -4.99
CA ARG A 63 2.58 7.47 -4.67
C ARG A 63 2.19 6.24 -3.84
N LYS A 64 1.22 6.36 -2.93
CA LYS A 64 0.72 5.22 -2.14
C LYS A 64 -0.04 4.21 -3.00
N GLU A 65 -0.87 4.69 -3.93
CA GLU A 65 -1.58 3.82 -4.88
C GLU A 65 -0.60 3.04 -5.74
N PHE A 66 0.46 3.70 -6.23
CA PHE A 66 1.55 3.02 -6.93
C PHE A 66 2.19 1.94 -6.06
N GLY A 67 2.53 2.26 -4.80
CA GLY A 67 3.12 1.32 -3.86
C GLY A 67 2.29 0.04 -3.70
N ASN A 68 0.96 0.19 -3.62
CA ASN A 68 0.04 -0.95 -3.56
C ASN A 68 0.00 -1.74 -4.87
N LYS A 69 -0.10 -1.06 -6.02
CA LYS A 69 -0.25 -1.72 -7.34
C LYS A 69 1.04 -2.32 -7.88
N TYR A 70 2.20 -1.83 -7.44
CA TYR A 70 3.50 -2.36 -7.85
C TYR A 70 3.76 -3.77 -7.33
N ARG A 71 3.23 -4.09 -6.14
CA ARG A 71 3.28 -5.43 -5.54
C ARG A 71 1.93 -5.79 -4.94
N THR A 72 1.33 -6.86 -5.43
CA THR A 72 0.04 -7.39 -4.93
C THR A 72 0.18 -8.86 -4.54
N PRO A 73 -0.46 -9.30 -3.44
CA PRO A 73 -1.20 -8.49 -2.47
C PRO A 73 -0.28 -7.62 -1.62
N SER A 74 -0.78 -6.47 -1.20
CA SER A 74 -0.04 -5.53 -0.36
C SER A 74 -0.93 -4.52 0.35
N TYR A 75 -0.38 -3.83 1.35
CA TYR A 75 -0.99 -2.66 1.98
C TYR A 75 0.08 -1.71 2.54
N ILE A 76 -0.24 -0.41 2.60
CA ILE A 76 0.61 0.61 3.20
C ILE A 76 0.57 0.45 4.72
N SER A 77 1.73 0.46 5.39
CA SER A 77 1.86 0.22 6.83
C SER A 77 3.16 0.79 7.40
N LEU A 78 3.54 0.36 8.59
CA LEU A 78 4.79 0.70 9.26
C LEU A 78 4.96 2.23 9.37
N TYR A 79 6.18 2.73 9.18
CA TYR A 79 6.49 4.15 9.38
C TYR A 79 5.65 5.12 8.56
N THR A 80 5.16 4.73 7.38
CA THR A 80 4.25 5.59 6.60
C THR A 80 2.96 5.88 7.38
N VAL A 81 2.35 4.87 7.97
CA VAL A 81 1.14 5.04 8.78
C VAL A 81 1.47 5.64 10.15
N LEU A 82 2.52 5.14 10.83
CA LEU A 82 2.90 5.60 12.17
C LEU A 82 3.23 7.10 12.21
N GLN A 83 3.86 7.61 11.16
CA GLN A 83 4.17 9.04 11.03
C GLN A 83 2.90 9.86 10.74
N GLU A 84 2.05 9.41 9.85
CA GLU A 84 0.78 10.10 9.50
C GLU A 84 -0.18 10.17 10.70
N GLU A 85 -0.19 9.13 11.53
CA GLU A 85 -1.01 9.08 12.74
C GLU A 85 -0.33 9.76 13.96
N GLY A 86 0.85 10.35 13.77
CA GLY A 86 1.57 11.09 14.81
C GLY A 86 2.05 10.22 15.97
N VAL A 87 2.35 8.97 15.71
CA VAL A 87 2.92 8.00 16.69
C VAL A 87 4.44 8.04 16.68
N VAL A 88 5.05 8.38 15.56
CA VAL A 88 6.48 8.60 15.38
C VAL A 88 6.70 9.99 14.80
N PHE A 89 7.58 10.78 15.44
CA PHE A 89 7.84 12.18 15.05
C PHE A 89 9.01 12.32 14.08
N GLN A 90 9.83 11.28 13.94
CA GLN A 90 10.92 11.30 12.97
C GLN A 90 10.38 11.29 11.54
N PRO A 91 10.83 12.21 10.66
CA PRO A 91 10.37 12.24 9.28
C PRO A 91 10.97 11.09 8.48
N TYR A 92 10.11 10.33 7.82
CA TYR A 92 10.47 9.30 6.85
C TYR A 92 9.94 9.70 5.47
N SER A 93 10.82 9.77 4.48
CA SER A 93 10.45 10.10 3.09
C SER A 93 10.03 8.87 2.29
N SER A 94 10.40 7.67 2.74
CA SER A 94 10.07 6.42 2.07
C SER A 94 8.64 5.97 2.36
N ILE A 95 8.01 5.32 1.37
CA ILE A 95 6.71 4.66 1.55
C ILE A 95 6.95 3.20 1.91
N SER A 96 6.45 2.81 3.09
CA SER A 96 6.55 1.44 3.62
C SER A 96 5.33 0.62 3.26
N VAL A 97 5.56 -0.53 2.65
CA VAL A 97 4.53 -1.42 2.12
C VAL A 97 4.73 -2.83 2.66
N ILE A 98 3.68 -3.43 3.18
CA ILE A 98 3.68 -4.85 3.56
C ILE A 98 3.22 -5.69 2.36
N THR A 99 3.95 -6.77 2.08
CA THR A 99 3.69 -7.69 0.97
C THR A 99 4.31 -9.07 1.22
N ASN A 100 4.32 -9.94 0.22
CA ASN A 100 4.85 -11.30 0.31
C ASN A 100 6.37 -11.43 0.05
N ARG A 101 7.08 -10.32 -0.23
CA ARG A 101 8.54 -10.30 -0.40
C ARG A 101 9.15 -8.98 0.06
N SER A 102 10.44 -9.02 0.42
CA SER A 102 11.18 -7.82 0.80
C SER A 102 12.00 -7.31 -0.36
N GLU A 103 11.88 -6.02 -0.66
CA GLU A 103 12.70 -5.31 -1.65
C GLU A 103 12.68 -3.81 -1.39
N LYS A 104 13.61 -3.10 -2.02
CA LYS A 104 13.58 -1.63 -2.11
C LYS A 104 13.51 -1.23 -3.57
N ALA A 105 12.78 -0.18 -3.86
CA ALA A 105 12.68 0.40 -5.19
C ALA A 105 12.68 1.93 -5.10
N ASP A 106 13.35 2.58 -6.03
CA ASP A 106 13.25 4.02 -6.25
C ASP A 106 12.55 4.23 -7.59
N ILE A 107 11.41 4.89 -7.56
CA ILE A 107 10.58 5.14 -8.74
C ILE A 107 10.17 6.61 -8.76
N ASP A 108 10.54 7.32 -9.80
CA ASP A 108 10.27 8.75 -9.95
C ASP A 108 10.72 9.57 -8.72
N GLY A 109 11.89 9.22 -8.14
CA GLY A 109 12.46 9.89 -6.98
C GLY A 109 11.75 9.60 -5.66
N GLN A 110 10.83 8.61 -5.61
CA GLN A 110 10.21 8.13 -4.39
C GLN A 110 10.78 6.76 -4.02
N GLU A 111 11.36 6.65 -2.82
CA GLU A 111 11.79 5.37 -2.26
C GLU A 111 10.58 4.59 -1.72
N TYR A 112 10.52 3.30 -2.07
CA TYR A 112 9.55 2.33 -1.56
C TYR A 112 10.29 1.21 -0.82
N ILE A 113 9.84 0.91 0.40
CA ILE A 113 10.38 -0.17 1.23
C ILE A 113 9.30 -1.24 1.39
N TYR A 114 9.46 -2.34 0.65
CA TYR A 114 8.58 -3.50 0.75
C TYR A 114 9.10 -4.45 1.81
N ARG A 115 8.24 -4.85 2.74
CA ARG A 115 8.56 -5.77 3.82
C ARG A 115 7.71 -7.02 3.72
N LYS A 116 8.38 -8.16 3.73
CA LYS A 116 7.72 -9.47 3.72
C LYS A 116 7.08 -9.75 5.07
N ILE A 117 5.83 -10.22 5.04
CA ILE A 117 5.13 -10.78 6.19
C ILE A 117 4.55 -12.15 5.83
N LYS A 118 4.15 -12.96 6.81
CA LYS A 118 3.52 -14.27 6.55
C LYS A 118 2.18 -14.09 5.85
N ASP A 119 1.86 -14.96 4.89
CA ASP A 119 0.64 -14.87 4.07
C ASP A 119 -0.64 -14.85 4.91
N ARG A 120 -0.71 -15.61 6.00
CA ARG A 120 -1.86 -15.60 6.91
C ARG A 120 -2.12 -14.22 7.54
N ILE A 121 -1.06 -13.41 7.75
CA ILE A 121 -1.16 -12.03 8.24
C ILE A 121 -1.49 -11.12 7.06
N LEU A 122 -0.75 -11.22 5.97
CA LEU A 122 -0.92 -10.38 4.78
C LEU A 122 -2.35 -10.40 4.23
N LEU A 123 -2.96 -11.58 4.18
CA LEU A 123 -4.29 -11.78 3.59
C LEU A 123 -5.45 -11.59 4.57
N ASN A 124 -5.17 -11.37 5.86
CA ASN A 124 -6.21 -11.09 6.84
C ASN A 124 -6.66 -9.62 6.75
N PRO A 125 -7.95 -9.33 6.50
CA PRO A 125 -8.44 -7.97 6.26
C PRO A 125 -8.59 -7.14 7.54
N LEU A 126 -8.53 -7.74 8.74
CA LEU A 126 -8.73 -7.02 9.99
C LEU A 126 -7.68 -5.91 10.18
N GLY A 127 -8.14 -4.68 10.39
CA GLY A 127 -7.28 -3.51 10.52
C GLY A 127 -6.69 -3.01 9.19
N ILE A 128 -7.26 -3.41 8.04
CA ILE A 128 -6.92 -2.87 6.73
C ILE A 128 -8.15 -2.13 6.18
N ASN A 129 -7.96 -0.87 5.83
CA ASN A 129 -8.97 -0.03 5.20
C ASN A 129 -8.61 0.20 3.73
N GLU A 130 -9.64 0.22 2.88
CA GLU A 130 -9.48 0.70 1.50
C GLU A 130 -9.90 2.17 1.42
N LYS A 131 -9.02 3.01 0.93
CA LYS A 131 -9.29 4.43 0.70
C LYS A 131 -8.77 4.84 -0.67
N ASN A 132 -9.67 5.25 -1.56
CA ASN A 132 -9.34 5.68 -2.93
C ASN A 132 -8.50 4.64 -3.70
N GLY A 133 -8.87 3.36 -3.60
CA GLY A 133 -8.15 2.26 -4.26
C GLY A 133 -6.81 1.88 -3.62
N VAL A 134 -6.53 2.39 -2.42
CA VAL A 134 -5.31 2.09 -1.66
C VAL A 134 -5.66 1.32 -0.39
N ASN A 135 -5.08 0.14 -0.22
CA ASN A 135 -5.15 -0.62 1.03
C ASN A 135 -4.16 -0.02 2.04
N ILE A 136 -4.66 0.43 3.18
CA ILE A 136 -3.88 1.10 4.22
C ILE A 136 -4.20 0.44 5.58
N ALA A 137 -3.17 0.13 6.35
CA ALA A 137 -3.32 -0.35 7.73
C ALA A 137 -3.94 0.73 8.63
N THR A 138 -4.75 0.31 9.59
CA THR A 138 -5.07 1.17 10.74
C THR A 138 -3.82 1.43 11.57
N LEU A 139 -3.87 2.39 12.48
CA LEU A 139 -2.79 2.67 13.42
C LEU A 139 -2.36 1.40 14.16
N GLU A 140 -3.31 0.68 14.74
CA GLU A 140 -3.07 -0.52 15.54
C GLU A 140 -2.45 -1.63 14.71
N ARG A 141 -2.92 -1.79 13.46
CA ARG A 141 -2.36 -2.77 12.53
C ARG A 141 -0.90 -2.43 12.18
N ALA A 142 -0.60 -1.15 11.94
CA ALA A 142 0.76 -0.70 11.62
C ALA A 142 1.72 -0.88 12.81
N ILE A 143 1.27 -0.61 14.04
CA ILE A 143 2.03 -0.89 15.27
C ILE A 143 2.27 -2.40 15.39
N CYS A 144 1.23 -3.22 15.23
CA CYS A 144 1.37 -4.68 15.31
C CYS A 144 2.33 -5.22 14.24
N ASP A 145 2.25 -4.75 12.99
CA ASP A 145 3.19 -5.13 11.93
C ASP A 145 4.63 -4.79 12.33
N LYS A 146 4.85 -3.59 12.87
CA LYS A 146 6.18 -3.14 13.29
C LYS A 146 6.74 -3.98 14.43
N LEU A 147 5.96 -4.21 15.48
CA LEU A 147 6.35 -5.04 16.62
C LEU A 147 6.56 -6.51 16.23
N TYR A 148 5.80 -7.02 15.27
CA TYR A 148 5.94 -8.38 14.76
C TYR A 148 7.23 -8.56 13.96
N LEU A 149 7.57 -7.60 13.10
CA LEU A 149 8.71 -7.70 12.18
C LEU A 149 10.05 -7.35 12.84
N ASP A 150 10.06 -6.31 13.68
CA ASP A 150 11.30 -5.70 14.16
C ASP A 150 11.49 -5.84 15.69
N GLY A 151 10.49 -6.36 16.41
CA GLY A 151 10.53 -6.51 17.86
C GLY A 151 9.97 -5.31 18.61
N LEU A 152 10.28 -5.23 19.91
CA LEU A 152 9.83 -4.13 20.76
C LEU A 152 10.49 -2.82 20.34
N GLU A 153 9.68 -1.78 20.25
CA GLU A 153 10.08 -0.42 19.91
C GLU A 153 9.37 0.59 20.80
N TYR A 154 9.99 1.73 21.00
CA TYR A 154 9.40 2.88 21.68
C TYR A 154 8.70 3.75 20.63
N PHE A 155 7.47 4.19 20.95
CA PHE A 155 6.71 5.14 20.15
C PHE A 155 6.54 6.45 20.92
N ASP A 156 6.69 7.58 20.22
CA ASP A 156 6.64 8.92 20.84
C ASP A 156 5.27 9.26 21.40
N ASN A 157 4.21 8.74 20.79
CA ASN A 157 2.82 9.02 21.18
C ASN A 157 1.93 7.77 21.03
N THR A 158 1.30 7.37 22.13
CA THR A 158 0.40 6.20 22.18
C THR A 158 -1.05 6.56 22.52
N LYS A 159 -1.40 7.86 22.56
CA LYS A 159 -2.70 8.34 23.06
C LYS A 159 -3.90 7.89 22.20
N ASN A 160 -3.69 7.78 20.90
CA ASN A 160 -4.78 7.50 19.94
C ASN A 160 -4.96 6.01 19.65
N ILE A 161 -4.25 5.13 20.35
CA ILE A 161 -4.33 3.67 20.12
C ILE A 161 -5.67 3.15 20.64
N ASN A 162 -6.41 2.46 19.76
CA ASN A 162 -7.56 1.65 20.13
C ASN A 162 -7.06 0.30 20.68
N TRP A 163 -6.94 0.21 22.00
CA TRP A 163 -6.40 -0.98 22.68
C TRP A 163 -7.22 -2.24 22.46
N ASP A 164 -8.53 -2.12 22.31
CA ASP A 164 -9.39 -3.29 22.09
C ASP A 164 -9.17 -3.87 20.69
N LEU A 165 -9.07 -3.01 19.67
CA LEU A 165 -8.67 -3.45 18.33
C LEU A 165 -7.26 -4.05 18.32
N MET A 166 -6.32 -3.47 19.07
CA MET A 166 -4.96 -3.98 19.14
C MET A 166 -4.89 -5.37 19.79
N ILE A 167 -5.68 -5.62 20.85
CA ILE A 167 -5.80 -6.94 21.49
C ILE A 167 -6.42 -7.93 20.51
N GLN A 168 -7.50 -7.55 19.83
CA GLN A 168 -8.14 -8.39 18.81
C GLN A 168 -7.17 -8.74 17.68
N LEU A 169 -6.44 -7.77 17.14
CA LEU A 169 -5.40 -7.99 16.13
C LEU A 169 -4.36 -8.99 16.61
N ASN A 170 -3.84 -8.81 17.84
CA ASN A 170 -2.84 -9.72 18.37
C ASN A 170 -3.32 -11.17 18.46
N SER A 171 -4.56 -11.38 18.89
CA SER A 171 -5.14 -12.73 19.00
C SER A 171 -5.47 -13.35 17.64
N GLU A 172 -6.19 -12.62 16.78
CA GLU A 172 -6.75 -13.17 15.54
C GLU A 172 -5.77 -13.16 14.36
N VAL A 173 -4.86 -12.19 14.31
CA VAL A 173 -3.94 -12.01 13.18
C VAL A 173 -2.53 -12.46 13.50
N TYR A 174 -2.00 -12.07 14.68
CA TYR A 174 -0.58 -12.30 15.04
C TYR A 174 -0.36 -13.50 15.97
N SER A 175 -1.43 -14.28 16.29
CA SER A 175 -1.36 -15.50 17.10
C SER A 175 -0.71 -15.28 18.46
N ASN A 176 -1.15 -14.23 19.15
CA ASN A 176 -0.64 -13.82 20.47
C ASN A 176 0.88 -13.60 20.48
N ASN A 177 1.37 -12.82 19.53
CA ASN A 177 2.80 -12.48 19.44
C ASN A 177 3.28 -11.83 20.72
N LEU A 178 4.44 -12.32 21.25
CA LEU A 178 4.97 -11.90 22.56
C LEU A 178 5.36 -10.41 22.59
N ASN A 179 5.90 -9.85 21.52
CA ASN A 179 6.28 -8.44 21.50
C ASN A 179 5.04 -7.53 21.57
N ILE A 180 3.98 -7.90 20.81
CA ILE A 180 2.70 -7.17 20.85
C ILE A 180 2.06 -7.29 22.24
N SER A 181 2.05 -8.50 22.84
CA SER A 181 1.52 -8.71 24.20
C SER A 181 2.27 -7.90 25.25
N LYS A 182 3.61 -7.86 25.18
CA LYS A 182 4.44 -7.03 26.07
C LYS A 182 4.14 -5.55 25.89
N PHE A 183 4.05 -5.07 24.65
CA PHE A 183 3.70 -3.68 24.38
C PHE A 183 2.34 -3.30 25.00
N ILE A 184 1.31 -4.13 24.78
CA ILE A 184 -0.01 -3.90 25.38
C ILE A 184 0.07 -3.85 26.91
N SER A 185 0.79 -4.79 27.53
CA SER A 185 0.88 -4.83 29.01
C SER A 185 1.60 -3.62 29.63
N VAL A 186 2.52 -3.00 28.89
CA VAL A 186 3.27 -1.82 29.36
C VAL A 186 2.48 -0.52 29.16
N TYR A 187 1.80 -0.37 28.03
CA TYR A 187 1.23 0.92 27.61
C TYR A 187 -0.30 1.01 27.77
N LYS A 188 -1.04 -0.09 27.80
CA LYS A 188 -2.46 -0.08 28.17
C LYS A 188 -2.59 0.09 29.66
N LYS A 189 -2.88 1.32 30.11
CA LYS A 189 -3.17 1.65 31.51
C LYS A 189 -4.68 1.60 31.78
#